data_42d29d4fca25823ca98c989da022d39c
#
_entry.id   42d29d4fca25823ca98c989da022d39c
#
_cell.length_a   1.000
_cell.length_b   1.000
_cell.length_c   1.000
_cell.angle_alpha   90.00
_cell.angle_beta   90.00
_cell.angle_gamma   90.00
#
_symmetry.space_group_name_H-M   'P 1'
#
loop_
_entity.id
_entity.type
_entity.pdbx_description
1 polymer ?
#
loop_
_entity_poly.entity_id
_entity_poly.type
_entity_poly.pdbx_seq_one_letter_code
_entity_poly.pdbx_strand_id
1 'polypeptide(L)'
;FTLVCASGNVINAIFDRHIDAMHATHLIIPKYFSLKFSWMLYVGFITLGAAISFYLAYRTHQIILWWFYPICVFLLWIYSYKLKCFPLLGNILVATFTGLAMLFIPFAFRENMSELRWMDYPLWAQLNYRFVMLGIFAVLCNLCRELCKDLEDFIPDSSQFCESTAVYYGISTTKFMTVFCLIALS
;
A
#
# COMPACT_ATOMS: atom_id res chain seq x y z
N PHE A 1 -1.36 -0.52 10.72
CA PHE A 1 -1.46 -0.66 9.27
C PHE A 1 -2.81 -0.22 8.73
N THR A 2 -3.94 -0.73 9.22
CA THR A 2 -5.28 -0.42 8.72
C THR A 2 -5.54 1.09 8.59
N LEU A 3 -5.17 1.89 9.61
CA LEU A 3 -5.34 3.34 9.57
C LEU A 3 -4.44 4.02 8.53
N VAL A 4 -3.21 3.52 8.32
CA VAL A 4 -2.32 4.00 7.25
C VAL A 4 -2.93 3.72 5.88
N CYS A 5 -3.39 2.50 5.63
CA CYS A 5 -4.06 2.14 4.37
C CYS A 5 -5.33 2.97 4.15
N ALA A 6 -6.16 3.13 5.19
CA ALA A 6 -7.35 3.97 5.12
C ALA A 6 -7.01 5.43 4.78
N SER A 7 -6.00 6.01 5.43
CA SER A 7 -5.53 7.37 5.10
C SER A 7 -4.99 7.46 3.68
N GLY A 8 -4.27 6.43 3.22
CA GLY A 8 -3.77 6.33 1.84
C GLY A 8 -4.91 6.34 0.81
N ASN A 9 -5.97 5.56 1.05
CA ASN A 9 -7.14 5.56 0.15
C ASN A 9 -7.86 6.92 0.14
N VAL A 10 -7.99 7.57 1.30
CA VAL A 10 -8.64 8.90 1.38
C VAL A 10 -7.83 9.96 0.65
N ILE A 11 -6.51 10.01 0.86
CA ILE A 11 -5.65 11.01 0.19
C ILE A 11 -5.61 10.74 -1.33
N ASN A 12 -5.60 9.49 -1.76
CA ASN A 12 -5.68 9.14 -3.17
C ASN A 12 -6.98 9.65 -3.79
N ALA A 13 -8.14 9.37 -3.17
CA ALA A 13 -9.43 9.88 -3.64
C ALA A 13 -9.51 11.43 -3.66
N ILE A 14 -8.82 12.12 -2.75
CA ILE A 14 -8.73 13.59 -2.75
C ILE A 14 -7.95 14.10 -3.97
N PHE A 15 -6.83 13.47 -4.31
CA PHE A 15 -6.03 13.87 -5.47
C PHE A 15 -6.68 13.44 -6.78
N ASP A 16 -7.31 12.26 -6.82
CA ASP A 16 -7.93 11.70 -8.03
C ASP A 16 -9.30 12.29 -8.36
N ARG A 17 -9.90 13.10 -7.49
CA ARG A 17 -11.25 13.64 -7.66
C ARG A 17 -11.55 14.22 -9.04
N HIS A 18 -10.54 14.78 -9.73
CA HIS A 18 -10.69 15.35 -11.07
C HIS A 18 -10.65 14.27 -12.16
N ILE A 19 -9.87 13.22 -11.94
CA ILE A 19 -9.76 12.05 -12.81
C ILE A 19 -11.05 11.22 -12.69
N ASP A 20 -11.48 10.97 -11.45
CA ASP A 20 -12.71 10.23 -11.14
C ASP A 20 -13.97 10.94 -11.67
N ALA A 21 -13.93 12.26 -11.82
CA ALA A 21 -15.04 13.02 -12.41
C ALA A 21 -15.32 12.67 -13.88
N MET A 22 -14.34 12.10 -14.59
CA MET A 22 -14.53 11.59 -15.96
C MET A 22 -15.22 10.22 -15.97
N HIS A 23 -15.17 9.48 -14.86
CA HIS A 23 -15.81 8.20 -14.66
C HIS A 23 -16.98 8.33 -13.68
N ALA A 24 -18.21 8.36 -14.19
CA ALA A 24 -19.43 8.52 -13.37
C ALA A 24 -19.59 7.43 -12.29
N THR A 25 -18.93 6.27 -12.45
CA THR A 25 -18.97 5.13 -11.52
C THR A 25 -17.99 5.26 -10.35
N HIS A 26 -16.88 5.98 -10.50
CA HIS A 26 -15.82 6.09 -9.48
C HIS A 26 -15.87 7.38 -8.68
N LEU A 27 -16.79 8.29 -9.00
CA LEU A 27 -16.91 9.60 -8.36
C LEU A 27 -17.38 9.50 -6.91
N ILE A 28 -16.43 9.36 -5.96
CA ILE A 28 -16.73 9.34 -4.52
C ILE A 28 -16.80 10.76 -3.97
N ILE A 29 -15.85 11.61 -4.39
CA ILE A 29 -15.78 13.02 -4.01
C ILE A 29 -16.06 13.87 -5.27
N PRO A 30 -17.04 14.80 -5.33
CA PRO A 30 -17.91 15.25 -4.22
C PRO A 30 -19.26 14.51 -4.09
N LYS A 31 -19.49 13.42 -4.79
CA LYS A 31 -20.84 12.78 -4.87
C LYS A 31 -21.36 12.33 -3.51
N TYR A 32 -20.53 11.69 -2.69
CA TYR A 32 -20.93 11.16 -1.37
C TYR A 32 -20.30 11.93 -0.21
N PHE A 33 -19.10 12.48 -0.38
CA PHE A 33 -18.36 13.19 0.67
C PHE A 33 -17.91 14.56 0.19
N SER A 34 -18.07 15.56 1.05
CA SER A 34 -17.49 16.88 0.77
C SER A 34 -15.96 16.83 0.91
N LEU A 35 -15.25 17.68 0.15
CA LEU A 35 -13.81 17.78 0.21
C LEU A 35 -13.30 18.10 1.63
N LYS A 36 -14.02 18.96 2.38
CA LYS A 36 -13.68 19.28 3.77
C LYS A 36 -13.77 18.06 4.67
N PHE A 37 -14.82 17.25 4.51
CA PHE A 37 -15.00 16.03 5.28
C PHE A 37 -13.92 15.00 4.96
N SER A 38 -13.54 14.86 3.69
CA SER A 38 -12.47 13.95 3.27
C SER A 38 -11.11 14.34 3.88
N TRP A 39 -10.78 15.64 3.90
CA TRP A 39 -9.58 16.12 4.60
C TRP A 39 -9.63 15.87 6.11
N MET A 40 -10.79 16.06 6.73
CA MET A 40 -10.97 15.77 8.16
C MET A 40 -10.78 14.28 8.46
N LEU A 41 -11.31 13.39 7.62
CA LEU A 41 -11.09 11.94 7.74
C LEU A 41 -9.62 11.59 7.58
N TYR A 42 -8.93 12.16 6.58
CA TYR A 42 -7.51 11.94 6.36
C TYR A 42 -6.68 12.31 7.59
N VAL A 43 -6.86 13.53 8.11
CA VAL A 43 -6.16 14.00 9.32
C VAL A 43 -6.54 13.13 10.53
N GLY A 44 -7.80 12.76 10.68
CA GLY A 44 -8.28 11.90 11.76
C GLY A 44 -7.62 10.52 11.74
N PHE A 45 -7.51 9.87 10.57
CA PHE A 45 -6.82 8.58 10.45
C PHE A 45 -5.33 8.69 10.72
N ILE A 46 -4.68 9.76 10.24
CA ILE A 46 -3.25 9.99 10.51
C ILE A 46 -3.01 10.22 12.01
N THR A 47 -3.77 11.08 12.65
CA THR A 47 -3.56 11.40 14.07
C THR A 47 -3.84 10.19 14.97
N LEU A 48 -4.91 9.46 14.72
CA LEU A 48 -5.24 8.24 15.47
C LEU A 48 -4.18 7.15 15.23
N GLY A 49 -3.75 6.96 14.00
CA GLY A 49 -2.71 6.00 13.65
C GLY A 49 -1.36 6.36 14.27
N ALA A 50 -1.01 7.66 14.29
CA ALA A 50 0.19 8.17 14.95
C ALA A 50 0.15 7.90 16.47
N ALA A 51 -0.97 8.21 17.12
CA ALA A 51 -1.13 7.97 18.56
C ALA A 51 -0.91 6.48 18.91
N ILE A 52 -1.52 5.57 18.15
CA ILE A 52 -1.36 4.12 18.35
C ILE A 52 0.07 3.67 18.08
N SER A 53 0.68 4.17 16.98
CA SER A 53 2.04 3.78 16.59
C SER A 53 3.08 4.26 17.60
N PHE A 54 2.97 5.50 18.07
CA PHE A 54 3.87 6.05 19.07
C PHE A 54 3.69 5.40 20.44
N TYR A 55 2.44 5.09 20.83
CA TYR A 55 2.19 4.31 22.03
C TYR A 55 2.86 2.92 21.95
N LEU A 56 2.76 2.24 20.82
CA LEU A 56 3.42 0.95 20.60
C LEU A 56 4.95 1.08 20.66
N ALA A 57 5.51 2.08 19.99
CA ALA A 57 6.94 2.37 20.01
C ALA A 57 7.46 2.63 21.44
N TYR A 58 6.70 3.39 22.23
CA TYR A 58 7.02 3.64 23.64
C TYR A 58 6.98 2.35 24.46
N ARG A 59 5.95 1.52 24.29
CA ARG A 59 5.77 0.26 25.05
C ARG A 59 6.82 -0.81 24.70
N THR A 60 7.24 -0.86 23.45
CA THR A 60 8.22 -1.85 22.98
C THR A 60 9.67 -1.37 23.04
N HIS A 61 9.92 -0.11 23.42
CA HIS A 61 11.23 0.53 23.44
C HIS A 61 12.00 0.42 22.11
N GLN A 62 11.29 0.25 20.99
CA GLN A 62 11.89 0.09 19.67
C GLN A 62 11.94 1.42 18.92
N ILE A 63 13.14 1.98 18.82
CA ILE A 63 13.37 3.30 18.19
C ILE A 63 12.91 3.36 16.73
N ILE A 64 13.00 2.26 16.00
CA ILE A 64 12.63 2.20 14.58
C ILE A 64 11.12 2.39 14.36
N LEU A 65 10.27 2.03 15.33
CA LEU A 65 8.83 2.20 15.25
C LEU A 65 8.41 3.68 15.29
N TRP A 66 9.23 4.56 15.87
CA TRP A 66 9.00 6.00 15.87
C TRP A 66 9.05 6.60 14.46
N TRP A 67 9.93 6.08 13.61
CA TRP A 67 10.12 6.57 12.25
C TRP A 67 9.28 5.82 11.22
N PHE A 68 8.92 4.58 11.51
CA PHE A 68 8.21 3.74 10.55
C PHE A 68 6.87 4.33 10.12
N TYR A 69 6.07 4.79 11.09
CA TYR A 69 4.75 5.37 10.79
C TYR A 69 4.83 6.65 9.96
N PRO A 70 5.61 7.68 10.35
CA PRO A 70 5.78 8.89 9.53
C PRO A 70 6.27 8.61 8.12
N ILE A 71 7.22 7.67 7.97
CA ILE A 71 7.73 7.28 6.65
C ILE A 71 6.63 6.65 5.80
N CYS A 72 5.83 5.74 6.35
CA CYS A 72 4.71 5.14 5.63
C CYS A 72 3.69 6.17 5.16
N VAL A 73 3.28 7.10 6.04
CA VAL A 73 2.34 8.18 5.69
C VAL A 73 2.92 9.07 4.59
N PHE A 74 4.18 9.45 4.70
CA PHE A 74 4.86 10.29 3.72
C PHE A 74 4.97 9.61 2.34
N LEU A 75 5.34 8.34 2.31
CA LEU A 75 5.44 7.58 1.06
C LEU A 75 4.08 7.39 0.37
N LEU A 76 3.01 7.12 1.14
CA LEU A 76 1.66 7.04 0.58
C LEU A 76 1.15 8.41 0.08
N TRP A 77 1.54 9.50 0.75
CA TRP A 77 1.22 10.84 0.29
C TRP A 77 1.92 11.15 -1.04
N ILE A 78 3.24 10.90 -1.15
CA ILE A 78 3.99 11.08 -2.41
C ILE A 78 3.45 10.16 -3.50
N TYR A 79 3.10 8.92 -3.16
CA TYR A 79 2.47 7.99 -4.10
C TYR A 79 1.20 8.61 -4.70
N SER A 80 0.29 9.06 -3.86
CA SER A 80 -0.99 9.64 -4.29
C SER A 80 -0.80 10.95 -5.07
N TYR A 81 0.23 11.74 -4.72
CA TYR A 81 0.51 13.01 -5.37
C TYR A 81 1.13 12.85 -6.77
N LYS A 82 2.10 11.95 -6.93
CA LYS A 82 2.89 11.87 -8.17
C LYS A 82 3.31 10.45 -8.58
N LEU A 83 3.71 9.58 -7.65
CA LEU A 83 4.36 8.33 -8.00
C LEU A 83 3.45 7.34 -8.73
N LYS A 84 2.14 7.45 -8.57
CA LYS A 84 1.18 6.61 -9.30
C LYS A 84 1.24 6.79 -10.83
N CYS A 85 1.71 7.95 -11.30
CA CYS A 85 1.92 8.23 -12.72
C CYS A 85 3.32 7.83 -13.23
N PHE A 86 4.16 7.19 -12.40
CA PHE A 86 5.40 6.60 -12.86
C PHE A 86 5.23 5.11 -13.14
N PRO A 87 5.54 4.65 -14.37
CA PRO A 87 5.30 3.27 -14.77
C PRO A 87 6.01 2.29 -13.84
N LEU A 88 5.32 1.27 -13.38
CA LEU A 88 5.74 0.23 -12.42
C LEU A 88 6.15 0.72 -11.03
N LEU A 89 6.74 1.90 -10.89
CA LEU A 89 7.27 2.38 -9.61
C LEU A 89 6.16 2.53 -8.57
N GLY A 90 5.03 3.13 -8.96
CA GLY A 90 3.86 3.27 -8.10
C GLY A 90 3.30 1.92 -7.68
N ASN A 91 3.14 1.01 -8.63
CA ASN A 91 2.58 -0.32 -8.40
C ASN A 91 3.46 -1.16 -7.48
N ILE A 92 4.78 -1.15 -7.70
CA ILE A 92 5.76 -1.84 -6.85
C ILE A 92 5.76 -1.25 -5.43
N LEU A 93 5.70 0.08 -5.30
CA LEU A 93 5.67 0.73 -3.99
C LEU A 93 4.46 0.27 -3.16
N VAL A 94 3.25 0.35 -3.71
CA VAL A 94 2.02 -0.05 -3.00
C VAL A 94 2.01 -1.55 -2.71
N ALA A 95 2.45 -2.37 -3.68
CA ALA A 95 2.58 -3.81 -3.48
C ALA A 95 3.57 -4.14 -2.35
N THR A 96 4.73 -3.49 -2.32
CA THR A 96 5.73 -3.66 -1.26
C THR A 96 5.19 -3.30 0.11
N PHE A 97 4.41 -2.21 0.24
CA PHE A 97 3.77 -1.87 1.51
C PHE A 97 2.86 -2.97 2.03
N THR A 98 2.13 -3.63 1.14
CA THR A 98 1.25 -4.74 1.54
C THR A 98 2.04 -5.93 2.08
N GLY A 99 3.17 -6.26 1.45
CA GLY A 99 4.08 -7.31 1.93
C GLY A 99 4.78 -6.94 3.24
N LEU A 100 5.23 -5.69 3.37
CA LEU A 100 5.83 -5.19 4.61
C LEU A 100 4.89 -5.26 5.80
N ALA A 101 3.56 -5.14 5.59
CA ALA A 101 2.59 -5.33 6.66
C ALA A 101 2.69 -6.72 7.30
N MET A 102 2.94 -7.76 6.50
CA MET A 102 3.12 -9.13 7.00
C MET A 102 4.46 -9.30 7.73
N LEU A 103 5.53 -8.73 7.18
CA LEU A 103 6.87 -8.79 7.79
C LEU A 103 7.00 -7.91 9.04
N PHE A 104 6.13 -6.93 9.19
CA PHE A 104 6.11 -6.08 10.38
C PHE A 104 5.73 -6.85 11.65
N ILE A 105 4.94 -7.90 11.56
CA ILE A 105 4.50 -8.70 12.72
C ILE A 105 5.71 -9.33 13.44
N PRO A 106 6.54 -10.19 12.80
CA PRO A 106 7.70 -10.77 13.46
C PRO A 106 8.72 -9.71 13.88
N PHE A 107 8.80 -8.60 13.15
CA PHE A 107 9.67 -7.49 13.51
C PHE A 107 9.19 -6.76 14.78
N ALA A 108 7.89 -6.50 14.94
CA ALA A 108 7.34 -5.87 16.13
C ALA A 108 7.51 -6.74 17.39
N PHE A 109 7.51 -8.06 17.23
CA PHE A 109 7.72 -9.04 18.30
C PHE A 109 9.13 -9.66 18.29
N ARG A 110 10.14 -8.90 17.83
CA ARG A 110 11.49 -9.42 17.63
C ARG A 110 12.12 -10.03 18.91
N GLU A 111 11.80 -9.50 20.09
CA GLU A 111 12.29 -10.03 21.37
C GLU A 111 11.74 -11.44 21.60
N ASN A 112 10.43 -11.60 21.52
CA ASN A 112 9.77 -12.91 21.62
C ASN A 112 10.25 -13.87 20.52
N MET A 113 10.47 -13.36 19.31
CA MET A 113 11.02 -14.16 18.20
C MET A 113 12.48 -14.57 18.45
N SER A 114 13.27 -13.73 19.12
CA SER A 114 14.64 -14.08 19.51
C SER A 114 14.67 -15.13 20.62
N GLU A 115 13.81 -15.02 21.64
CA GLU A 115 13.64 -16.03 22.67
C GLU A 115 13.21 -17.37 22.07
N LEU A 116 12.19 -17.35 21.21
CA LEU A 116 11.73 -18.55 20.52
C LEU A 116 12.83 -19.22 19.70
N ARG A 117 13.71 -18.45 19.08
CA ARG A 117 14.88 -18.99 18.35
C ARG A 117 15.79 -19.82 19.22
N TRP A 118 15.98 -19.44 20.50
CA TRP A 118 16.81 -20.18 21.44
C TRP A 118 16.08 -21.37 22.06
N MET A 119 14.77 -21.25 22.28
CA MET A 119 13.96 -22.30 22.89
C MET A 119 13.55 -23.40 21.91
N ASP A 120 13.11 -23.01 20.71
CA ASP A 120 12.61 -23.91 19.68
C ASP A 120 12.96 -23.36 18.27
N TYR A 121 14.16 -23.65 17.81
CA TYR A 121 14.64 -23.22 16.51
C TYR A 121 13.77 -23.72 15.33
N PRO A 122 13.30 -24.99 15.30
CA PRO A 122 12.39 -25.46 14.25
C PRO A 122 11.10 -24.64 14.14
N LEU A 123 10.45 -24.34 15.26
CA LEU A 123 9.23 -23.53 15.29
C LEU A 123 9.50 -22.09 14.84
N TRP A 124 10.60 -21.48 15.32
CA TRP A 124 11.02 -20.14 14.87
C TRP A 124 11.24 -20.10 13.36
N ALA A 125 11.96 -21.09 12.80
CA ALA A 125 12.22 -21.15 11.37
C ALA A 125 10.94 -21.29 10.53
N GLN A 126 10.01 -22.15 10.97
CA GLN A 126 8.70 -22.30 10.34
C GLN A 126 7.88 -21.02 10.34
N LEU A 127 7.84 -20.31 11.48
CA LEU A 127 7.09 -19.06 11.59
C LEU A 127 7.67 -17.98 10.68
N ASN A 128 9.00 -17.79 10.70
CA ASN A 128 9.65 -16.83 9.80
C ASN A 128 9.39 -17.15 8.32
N TYR A 129 9.54 -18.42 7.94
CA TYR A 129 9.23 -18.87 6.58
C TYR A 129 7.79 -18.53 6.18
N ARG A 130 6.81 -18.81 7.05
CA ARG A 130 5.39 -18.48 6.78
C ARG A 130 5.16 -16.98 6.62
N PHE A 131 5.74 -16.14 7.47
CA PHE A 131 5.61 -14.69 7.35
C PHE A 131 6.23 -14.16 6.05
N VAL A 132 7.40 -14.67 5.65
CA VAL A 132 8.06 -14.30 4.41
C VAL A 132 7.20 -14.73 3.20
N MET A 133 6.70 -15.96 3.20
CA MET A 133 5.85 -16.45 2.11
C MET A 133 4.54 -15.69 2.00
N LEU A 134 3.89 -15.38 3.13
CA LEU A 134 2.70 -14.53 3.16
C LEU A 134 3.01 -13.11 2.68
N GLY A 135 4.18 -12.57 3.01
CA GLY A 135 4.63 -11.27 2.52
C GLY A 135 4.81 -11.25 1.01
N ILE A 136 5.50 -12.26 0.45
CA ILE A 136 5.68 -12.40 -1.00
C ILE A 136 4.33 -12.55 -1.71
N PHE A 137 3.46 -13.42 -1.18
CA PHE A 137 2.11 -13.61 -1.71
C PHE A 137 1.30 -12.31 -1.71
N ALA A 138 1.35 -11.54 -0.62
CA ALA A 138 0.67 -10.26 -0.50
C ALA A 138 1.20 -9.23 -1.51
N VAL A 139 2.54 -9.17 -1.73
CA VAL A 139 3.16 -8.32 -2.75
C VAL A 139 2.63 -8.69 -4.14
N LEU A 140 2.67 -9.96 -4.51
CA LEU A 140 2.25 -10.40 -5.84
C LEU A 140 0.75 -10.17 -6.09
N CYS A 141 -0.10 -10.48 -5.10
CA CYS A 141 -1.54 -10.22 -5.18
C CYS A 141 -1.83 -8.73 -5.41
N ASN A 142 -1.18 -7.88 -4.63
CA ASN A 142 -1.42 -6.44 -4.74
C ASN A 142 -0.80 -5.85 -6.01
N LEU A 143 0.36 -6.35 -6.45
CA LEU A 143 0.94 -5.95 -7.74
C LEU A 143 0.02 -6.31 -8.91
N CYS A 144 -0.54 -7.53 -8.89
CA CYS A 144 -1.53 -7.94 -9.88
C CYS A 144 -2.76 -7.01 -9.89
N ARG A 145 -3.27 -6.68 -8.70
CA ARG A 145 -4.38 -5.73 -8.54
C ARG A 145 -4.07 -4.35 -9.12
N GLU A 146 -2.89 -3.79 -8.82
CA GLU A 146 -2.48 -2.47 -9.32
C GLU A 146 -2.31 -2.48 -10.85
N LEU A 147 -1.73 -3.54 -11.43
CA LEU A 147 -1.64 -3.69 -12.88
C LEU A 147 -3.01 -3.79 -13.55
N CYS A 148 -3.97 -4.50 -12.93
CA CYS A 148 -5.36 -4.53 -13.41
C CYS A 148 -6.01 -3.14 -13.36
N LYS A 149 -5.75 -2.40 -12.28
CA LYS A 149 -6.25 -1.02 -12.13
C LYS A 149 -5.69 -0.11 -13.22
N ASP A 150 -4.39 -0.16 -13.52
CA ASP A 150 -3.78 0.62 -14.59
C ASP A 150 -4.40 0.30 -15.96
N LEU A 151 -4.82 -0.96 -16.21
CA LEU A 151 -5.55 -1.34 -17.42
C LEU A 151 -6.95 -0.75 -17.47
N GLU A 152 -7.64 -0.69 -16.34
CA GLU A 152 -8.98 -0.09 -16.21
C GLU A 152 -8.93 1.43 -16.43
N ASP A 153 -7.93 2.07 -15.84
CA ASP A 153 -7.74 3.52 -15.87
C ASP A 153 -6.98 4.02 -17.12
N PHE A 154 -6.72 3.16 -18.12
CA PHE A 154 -5.92 3.50 -19.31
C PHE A 154 -6.39 4.77 -20.05
N ILE A 155 -7.70 4.91 -20.28
CA ILE A 155 -8.27 6.05 -21.01
C ILE A 155 -8.15 7.36 -20.20
N PRO A 156 -8.57 7.43 -18.92
CA PRO A 156 -8.40 8.63 -18.11
C PRO A 156 -6.95 9.02 -17.92
N ASP A 157 -6.07 8.06 -17.62
CA ASP A 157 -4.65 8.32 -17.42
C ASP A 157 -3.99 8.92 -18.67
N SER A 158 -4.27 8.35 -19.84
CA SER A 158 -3.73 8.86 -21.10
C SER A 158 -4.24 10.29 -21.41
N SER A 159 -5.48 10.61 -21.04
CA SER A 159 -6.06 11.94 -21.27
C SER A 159 -5.47 13.03 -20.37
N GLN A 160 -4.85 12.64 -19.23
CA GLN A 160 -4.27 13.56 -18.24
C GLN A 160 -2.74 13.54 -18.19
N PHE A 161 -2.08 12.96 -19.20
CA PHE A 161 -0.62 12.82 -19.25
C PHE A 161 -0.04 12.07 -18.06
N CYS A 162 -0.82 11.15 -17.44
CA CYS A 162 -0.36 10.25 -16.41
C CYS A 162 0.24 9.00 -17.06
N GLU A 163 1.55 8.83 -16.96
CA GLU A 163 2.26 7.69 -17.56
C GLU A 163 2.17 6.44 -16.65
N SER A 164 0.93 5.99 -16.36
CA SER A 164 0.74 4.70 -15.66
C SER A 164 1.35 3.55 -16.47
N THR A 165 1.50 2.37 -15.84
CA THR A 165 2.15 1.21 -16.49
C THR A 165 1.48 0.84 -17.81
N ALA A 166 0.14 0.90 -17.87
CA ALA A 166 -0.61 0.58 -19.07
C ALA A 166 -0.44 1.64 -20.17
N VAL A 167 -0.33 2.91 -19.81
CA VAL A 167 -0.10 4.01 -20.77
C VAL A 167 1.31 3.94 -21.34
N TYR A 168 2.31 3.70 -20.49
CA TYR A 168 3.71 3.72 -20.91
C TYR A 168 4.11 2.46 -21.71
N TYR A 169 3.80 1.26 -21.20
CA TYR A 169 4.19 -0.01 -21.86
C TYR A 169 3.15 -0.56 -22.83
N GLY A 170 1.96 0.02 -22.83
CA GLY A 170 0.83 -0.43 -23.62
C GLY A 170 0.02 -1.57 -22.98
N ILE A 171 -1.24 -1.68 -23.40
CA ILE A 171 -2.22 -2.63 -22.86
C ILE A 171 -1.75 -4.09 -22.95
N SER A 172 -1.15 -4.49 -24.09
CA SER A 172 -0.73 -5.89 -24.31
C SER A 172 0.40 -6.29 -23.36
N THR A 173 1.39 -5.43 -23.17
CA THR A 173 2.50 -5.69 -22.26
C THR A 173 2.03 -5.76 -20.80
N THR A 174 1.16 -4.84 -20.41
CA THR A 174 0.61 -4.81 -19.04
C THR A 174 -0.25 -6.03 -18.75
N LYS A 175 -1.07 -6.50 -19.71
CA LYS A 175 -1.79 -7.77 -19.62
C LYS A 175 -0.85 -8.95 -19.44
N PHE A 176 0.25 -9.01 -20.20
CA PHE A 176 1.26 -10.05 -20.04
C PHE A 176 1.88 -10.05 -18.66
N MET A 177 2.27 -8.87 -18.13
CA MET A 177 2.78 -8.74 -16.77
C MET A 177 1.77 -9.21 -15.72
N THR A 178 0.49 -8.87 -15.89
CA THR A 178 -0.60 -9.30 -14.99
C THR A 178 -0.74 -10.83 -14.99
N VAL A 179 -0.76 -11.44 -16.18
CA VAL A 179 -0.85 -12.91 -16.31
C VAL A 179 0.38 -13.59 -15.69
N PHE A 180 1.57 -13.03 -15.89
CA PHE A 180 2.79 -13.54 -15.25
C PHE A 180 2.71 -13.50 -13.71
N CYS A 181 2.20 -12.40 -13.14
CA CYS A 181 1.97 -12.31 -11.69
C CYS A 181 0.94 -13.36 -11.21
N LEU A 182 -0.13 -13.61 -11.97
CA LEU A 182 -1.12 -14.66 -11.65
C LEU A 182 -0.52 -16.05 -11.67
N ILE A 183 0.33 -16.35 -12.65
CA ILE A 183 1.04 -17.65 -12.73
C ILE A 183 2.00 -17.79 -11.53
N ALA A 184 2.68 -16.73 -11.12
CA ALA A 184 3.57 -16.76 -9.98
C ALA A 184 2.83 -16.95 -8.63
N LEU A 185 1.51 -16.72 -8.60
CA LEU A 185 0.64 -16.95 -7.43
C LEU A 185 0.07 -18.37 -7.38
N SER A 186 0.09 -19.10 -8.47
CA SER A 186 -0.45 -20.48 -8.58
C SER A 186 0.57 -21.52 -8.12
#